data_2df138a12c504934632c1160279db1be
#
_entry.id   2df138a12c504934632c1160279db1be
#
_cell.length_a   1.000
_cell.length_b   1.000
_cell.length_c   1.000
_cell.angle_alpha   90.00
_cell.angle_beta   90.00
_cell.angle_gamma   90.00
#
_symmetry.space_group_name_H-M   'P 1'
#
loop_
_entity.id
_entity.type
_entity.pdbx_description
1 polymer ?
#
loop_
_entity_poly.entity_id
_entity_poly.type
_entity_poly.pdbx_seq_one_letter_code
_entity_poly.pdbx_strand_id
1 'polypeptide(L)'
;MAQARNIEVSHQICRCQSLDIYRLRRLIGKVDNSVFGGLRGDRLMTIAVAKKQKIAPERKYFTLAEARRALVLVEKIATDIQRLEAHRRSIIHEIDAAQRQDSPAEEVIAMEQEFDSLTEKLSSLVDELGAIGVELKDPSRGLVDFPALFENREILLCWQLGEPSIGYWHETSGGFIGRRSVADIERPRLTR
;
A
#
# COMPACT_ATOMS: atom_id res chain seq x y z
N MET A 1 10.51 -6.53 38.17
CA MET A 1 9.60 -5.60 37.47
C MET A 1 10.18 -5.34 36.09
N ALA A 2 9.76 -6.12 35.08
CA ALA A 2 10.22 -6.02 33.70
C ALA A 2 9.10 -5.36 32.87
N GLN A 3 9.36 -4.14 32.41
CA GLN A 3 8.46 -3.42 31.52
C GLN A 3 8.59 -4.03 30.10
N ALA A 4 7.54 -4.67 29.64
CA ALA A 4 7.37 -5.07 28.26
C ALA A 4 7.20 -3.79 27.40
N ARG A 5 8.16 -3.52 26.52
CA ARG A 5 8.01 -2.51 25.48
C ARG A 5 7.15 -3.09 24.36
N ASN A 6 5.92 -2.65 24.27
CA ASN A 6 5.07 -2.83 23.12
C ASN A 6 5.74 -2.19 21.90
N ILE A 7 6.17 -3.00 20.96
CA ILE A 7 6.51 -2.56 19.60
C ILE A 7 5.17 -2.46 18.88
N GLU A 8 4.63 -1.26 18.86
CA GLU A 8 3.49 -0.88 18.02
C GLU A 8 3.98 -0.90 16.56
N VAL A 9 3.74 -2.02 15.90
CA VAL A 9 3.86 -2.13 14.45
C VAL A 9 2.77 -1.23 13.88
N SER A 10 3.19 -0.07 13.38
CA SER A 10 2.32 0.88 12.70
C SER A 10 1.63 0.18 11.53
N HIS A 11 0.40 -0.25 11.74
CA HIS A 11 -0.52 -0.67 10.69
C HIS A 11 -0.94 0.57 9.88
N GLN A 12 -0.04 1.02 9.02
CA GLN A 12 -0.41 1.96 7.97
C GLN A 12 -0.80 1.17 6.72
N ILE A 13 -1.72 0.23 6.93
CA ILE A 13 -2.47 -0.36 5.83
C ILE A 13 -3.43 0.74 5.36
N CYS A 14 -3.12 1.27 4.19
CA CYS A 14 -4.05 2.06 3.39
C CYS A 14 -5.46 1.48 3.56
N ARG A 15 -6.45 2.30 3.94
CA ARG A 15 -7.86 1.93 4.14
C ARG A 15 -8.47 1.39 2.84
N CYS A 16 -8.09 0.20 2.44
CA CYS A 16 -8.84 -0.64 1.49
C CYS A 16 -9.81 -1.52 2.29
N GLN A 17 -10.80 -0.90 2.97
CA GLN A 17 -11.82 -1.62 3.72
C GLN A 17 -12.71 -2.53 2.86
N SER A 18 -12.63 -2.43 1.53
CA SER A 18 -13.38 -3.31 0.62
C SER A 18 -12.67 -4.63 0.29
N LEU A 19 -11.33 -4.71 0.41
CA LEU A 19 -10.58 -5.94 0.11
C LEU A 19 -10.81 -7.07 1.12
N ASP A 20 -11.01 -6.74 2.40
CA ASP A 20 -11.19 -7.75 3.45
C ASP A 20 -12.57 -8.42 3.40
N ILE A 21 -13.61 -7.73 2.92
CA ILE A 21 -14.98 -8.27 2.87
C ILE A 21 -15.09 -9.34 1.78
N TYR A 22 -14.48 -9.13 0.61
CA TYR A 22 -14.50 -10.11 -0.49
C TYR A 22 -13.62 -11.33 -0.18
N ARG A 23 -12.46 -11.14 0.43
CA ARG A 23 -11.58 -12.23 0.87
C ARG A 23 -12.17 -13.05 2.01
N LEU A 24 -12.82 -12.41 2.97
CA LEU A 24 -13.54 -13.08 4.07
C LEU A 24 -14.76 -13.87 3.59
N ARG A 25 -15.55 -13.35 2.63
CA ARG A 25 -16.68 -14.10 2.06
C ARG A 25 -16.23 -15.38 1.34
N ARG A 26 -15.09 -15.35 0.63
CA ARG A 26 -14.53 -16.54 -0.05
C ARG A 26 -13.99 -17.58 0.94
N LEU A 27 -13.49 -17.16 2.12
CA LEU A 27 -13.02 -18.07 3.19
C LEU A 27 -14.17 -18.68 3.98
N ILE A 28 -15.27 -17.97 4.20
CA ILE A 28 -16.43 -18.44 4.95
C ILE A 28 -17.29 -19.41 4.13
N GLY A 29 -17.31 -19.28 2.79
CA GLY A 29 -18.07 -20.16 1.89
C GLY A 29 -17.46 -21.55 1.69
N LYS A 30 -16.28 -21.87 2.23
CA LYS A 30 -15.59 -23.17 2.09
C LYS A 30 -15.30 -23.89 3.39
N VAL A 31 -15.94 -23.55 4.48
CA VAL A 31 -15.81 -24.33 5.71
C VAL A 31 -16.88 -25.41 5.72
N ASP A 32 -16.57 -26.52 5.06
CA ASP A 32 -17.31 -27.76 5.23
C ASP A 32 -16.96 -28.35 6.62
N ASN A 33 -17.97 -28.47 7.46
CA ASN A 33 -17.89 -28.79 8.89
C ASN A 33 -17.63 -30.29 9.18
N SER A 34 -16.87 -31.00 8.33
CA SER A 34 -16.75 -32.48 8.44
C SER A 34 -15.36 -33.03 8.78
N VAL A 35 -14.41 -32.24 9.31
CA VAL A 35 -13.11 -32.81 9.73
C VAL A 35 -12.72 -32.37 11.15
N PHE A 36 -13.51 -32.77 12.18
CA PHE A 36 -12.99 -32.96 13.52
C PHE A 36 -13.13 -34.42 13.90
N GLY A 37 -12.18 -35.23 13.46
CA GLY A 37 -12.01 -36.63 13.81
C GLY A 37 -10.55 -36.92 14.15
N GLY A 38 -10.31 -37.14 15.42
CA GLY A 38 -9.07 -37.34 16.15
C GLY A 38 -7.94 -38.11 15.46
N LEU A 39 -6.74 -37.74 15.83
CA LEU A 39 -5.60 -38.66 16.00
C LEU A 39 -4.67 -38.12 17.09
N ARG A 40 -4.48 -38.99 18.08
CA ARG A 40 -3.49 -38.85 19.15
C ARG A 40 -2.09 -39.18 18.63
N GLY A 41 -1.13 -38.51 19.17
CA GLY A 41 0.16 -39.15 19.55
C GLY A 41 1.32 -38.97 18.56
N ASP A 42 2.33 -38.31 19.07
CA ASP A 42 3.76 -38.55 18.99
C ASP A 42 4.63 -37.95 17.90
N ARG A 43 5.67 -37.36 18.50
CA ARG A 43 6.96 -36.92 17.96
C ARG A 43 7.02 -35.59 17.24
N LEU A 44 7.23 -34.57 18.10
CA LEU A 44 7.89 -33.31 17.77
C LEU A 44 9.29 -33.57 17.17
N MET A 45 9.39 -33.55 15.85
CA MET A 45 10.64 -33.31 15.17
C MET A 45 10.68 -31.80 14.86
N THR A 46 11.32 -31.05 15.73
CA THR A 46 11.56 -29.62 15.56
C THR A 46 12.55 -29.43 14.43
N ILE A 47 12.07 -29.31 13.21
CA ILE A 47 12.86 -28.75 12.11
C ILE A 47 12.87 -27.25 12.33
N ALA A 48 13.96 -26.76 12.92
CA ALA A 48 14.26 -25.33 12.96
C ALA A 48 14.47 -24.86 11.52
N VAL A 49 13.41 -24.44 10.86
CA VAL A 49 13.49 -23.66 9.65
C VAL A 49 14.08 -22.31 10.06
N ALA A 50 15.38 -22.14 9.82
CA ALA A 50 16.04 -20.85 9.94
C ALA A 50 15.28 -19.87 9.08
N LYS A 51 14.40 -19.05 9.69
CA LYS A 51 13.80 -17.89 9.05
C LYS A 51 14.95 -17.01 8.61
N LYS A 52 15.24 -17.04 7.30
CA LYS A 52 16.12 -16.08 6.65
C LYS A 52 15.56 -14.71 7.01
N GLN A 53 16.17 -14.04 7.99
CA GLN A 53 15.81 -12.67 8.35
C GLN A 53 16.00 -11.85 7.08
N LYS A 54 14.90 -11.45 6.46
CA LYS A 54 14.89 -10.47 5.38
C LYS A 54 15.36 -9.18 6.07
N ILE A 55 16.63 -8.81 5.87
CA ILE A 55 17.16 -7.52 6.30
C ILE A 55 16.22 -6.51 5.67
N ALA A 56 15.50 -5.74 6.48
CA ALA A 56 14.64 -4.68 5.97
C ALA A 56 15.55 -3.77 5.12
N PRO A 57 15.18 -3.46 3.86
CA PRO A 57 16.00 -2.59 3.04
C PRO A 57 16.15 -1.26 3.80
N GLU A 58 17.40 -0.79 3.89
CA GLU A 58 17.70 0.50 4.49
C GLU A 58 16.83 1.56 3.81
N ARG A 59 16.04 2.30 4.60
CA ARG A 59 15.07 3.25 4.07
C ARG A 59 15.80 4.32 3.26
N LYS A 60 15.44 4.45 1.99
CA LYS A 60 16.02 5.46 1.10
C LYS A 60 15.45 6.83 1.42
N TYR A 61 16.31 7.82 1.60
CA TYR A 61 15.95 9.22 1.72
C TYR A 61 16.32 9.97 0.45
N PHE A 62 15.46 10.87 0.02
CA PHE A 62 15.63 11.69 -1.18
C PHE A 62 15.98 13.12 -0.81
N THR A 63 16.88 13.71 -1.57
CA THR A 63 16.92 15.16 -1.72
C THR A 63 15.76 15.60 -2.63
N LEU A 64 15.34 16.87 -2.55
CA LEU A 64 14.29 17.38 -3.42
C LEU A 64 14.65 17.25 -4.91
N ALA A 65 15.93 17.45 -5.26
CA ALA A 65 16.42 17.28 -6.63
C ALA A 65 16.34 15.83 -7.12
N GLU A 66 16.64 14.85 -6.27
CA GLU A 66 16.52 13.41 -6.58
C GLU A 66 15.06 13.01 -6.73
N ALA A 67 14.19 13.47 -5.83
CA ALA A 67 12.77 13.21 -5.89
C ALA A 67 12.16 13.77 -7.18
N ARG A 68 12.50 15.00 -7.58
CA ARG A 68 12.07 15.61 -8.86
C ARG A 68 12.56 14.81 -10.08
N ARG A 69 13.78 14.26 -10.05
CA ARG A 69 14.27 13.38 -11.15
C ARG A 69 13.52 12.05 -11.18
N ALA A 70 13.25 11.45 -10.03
CA ALA A 70 12.51 10.19 -9.93
C ALA A 70 11.04 10.37 -10.33
N LEU A 71 10.49 11.59 -10.21
CA LEU A 71 9.09 11.89 -10.50
C LEU A 71 8.70 11.50 -11.92
N VAL A 72 9.61 11.63 -12.90
CA VAL A 72 9.35 11.23 -14.31
C VAL A 72 8.89 9.79 -14.45
N LEU A 73 9.48 8.88 -13.66
CA LEU A 73 9.06 7.47 -13.62
C LEU A 73 7.84 7.27 -12.72
N VAL A 74 7.87 7.88 -11.54
CA VAL A 74 6.80 7.77 -10.54
C VAL A 74 5.45 8.25 -11.08
N GLU A 75 5.43 9.31 -11.88
CA GLU A 75 4.22 9.83 -12.53
C GLU A 75 3.56 8.78 -13.45
N LYS A 76 4.37 8.05 -14.23
CA LYS A 76 3.86 6.99 -15.11
C LYS A 76 3.24 5.85 -14.28
N ILE A 77 3.96 5.40 -13.25
CA ILE A 77 3.47 4.34 -12.36
C ILE A 77 2.19 4.79 -11.64
N ALA A 78 2.16 6.01 -11.11
CA ALA A 78 0.99 6.56 -10.42
C ALA A 78 -0.22 6.71 -11.35
N THR A 79 0.01 7.05 -12.63
CA THR A 79 -1.04 7.10 -13.67
C THR A 79 -1.63 5.71 -13.91
N ASP A 80 -0.78 4.69 -14.04
CA ASP A 80 -1.25 3.32 -14.24
C ASP A 80 -1.98 2.78 -13.00
N ILE A 81 -1.48 3.07 -11.80
CA ILE A 81 -2.16 2.74 -10.55
C ILE A 81 -3.55 3.36 -10.49
N GLN A 82 -3.68 4.67 -10.77
CA GLN A 82 -4.95 5.36 -10.73
C GLN A 82 -5.96 4.75 -11.72
N ARG A 83 -5.51 4.44 -12.94
CA ARG A 83 -6.35 3.81 -13.97
C ARG A 83 -6.82 2.42 -13.56
N LEU A 84 -5.91 1.57 -13.08
CA LEU A 84 -6.24 0.22 -12.62
C LEU A 84 -7.15 0.24 -11.39
N GLU A 85 -6.94 1.17 -10.46
CA GLU A 85 -7.80 1.34 -9.29
C GLU A 85 -9.21 1.79 -9.66
N ALA A 86 -9.35 2.68 -10.63
CA ALA A 86 -10.65 3.09 -11.15
C ALA A 86 -11.39 1.90 -11.78
N HIS A 87 -10.69 1.09 -12.60
CA HIS A 87 -11.26 -0.10 -13.22
C HIS A 87 -11.65 -1.15 -12.16
N ARG A 88 -10.77 -1.43 -11.20
CA ARG A 88 -11.05 -2.36 -10.09
C ARG A 88 -12.30 -1.96 -9.30
N ARG A 89 -12.52 -0.66 -9.08
CA ARG A 89 -13.74 -0.15 -8.44
C ARG A 89 -14.98 -0.36 -9.29
N SER A 90 -14.88 -0.19 -10.63
CA SER A 90 -16.00 -0.49 -11.53
C SER A 90 -16.41 -1.95 -11.40
N ILE A 91 -15.45 -2.87 -11.48
CA ILE A 91 -15.73 -4.32 -11.35
C ILE A 91 -16.42 -4.67 -10.02
N ILE A 92 -16.05 -4.03 -8.90
CA ILE A 92 -16.76 -4.24 -7.62
C ILE A 92 -18.25 -3.88 -7.75
N HIS A 93 -18.56 -2.74 -8.38
CA HIS A 93 -19.93 -2.31 -8.56
C HIS A 93 -20.72 -3.24 -9.51
N GLU A 94 -20.04 -3.76 -10.54
CA GLU A 94 -20.63 -4.72 -11.48
C GLU A 94 -20.92 -6.06 -10.80
N ILE A 95 -20.00 -6.59 -9.98
CA ILE A 95 -20.21 -7.80 -9.17
C ILE A 95 -21.41 -7.60 -8.23
N ASP A 96 -21.46 -6.48 -7.50
CA ASP A 96 -22.57 -6.17 -6.59
C ASP A 96 -23.91 -6.06 -7.33
N ALA A 97 -23.93 -5.53 -8.55
CA ALA A 97 -25.11 -5.44 -9.39
C ALA A 97 -25.55 -6.83 -9.91
N ALA A 98 -24.61 -7.63 -10.41
CA ALA A 98 -24.86 -8.97 -10.92
C ALA A 98 -25.44 -9.90 -9.81
N GLN A 99 -24.91 -9.81 -8.61
CA GLN A 99 -25.39 -10.58 -7.45
C GLN A 99 -26.83 -10.19 -7.04
N ARG A 100 -27.22 -8.91 -7.17
CA ARG A 100 -28.59 -8.47 -6.88
C ARG A 100 -29.61 -8.85 -7.96
N GLN A 101 -29.13 -9.12 -9.18
CA GLN A 101 -29.95 -9.48 -10.31
C GLN A 101 -30.03 -10.99 -10.56
N ASP A 102 -29.45 -11.80 -9.65
CA ASP A 102 -29.34 -13.25 -9.81
C ASP A 102 -28.72 -13.66 -11.16
N SER A 103 -27.69 -12.88 -11.59
CA SER A 103 -26.95 -13.18 -12.82
C SER A 103 -26.34 -14.58 -12.81
N PRO A 104 -26.10 -15.19 -13.99
CA PRO A 104 -25.45 -16.50 -14.06
C PRO A 104 -24.13 -16.55 -13.29
N ALA A 105 -23.90 -17.65 -12.58
CA ALA A 105 -22.71 -17.80 -11.72
C ALA A 105 -21.39 -17.66 -12.51
N GLU A 106 -21.40 -18.07 -13.80
CA GLU A 106 -20.24 -17.96 -14.68
C GLU A 106 -19.84 -16.50 -14.94
N GLU A 107 -20.81 -15.60 -15.08
CA GLU A 107 -20.55 -14.16 -15.28
C GLU A 107 -19.93 -13.55 -14.02
N VAL A 108 -20.46 -13.87 -12.85
CA VAL A 108 -19.91 -13.39 -11.57
C VAL A 108 -18.50 -13.91 -11.37
N ILE A 109 -18.23 -15.20 -11.65
CA ILE A 109 -16.91 -15.80 -11.55
C ILE A 109 -15.91 -15.10 -12.49
N ALA A 110 -16.32 -14.77 -13.71
CA ALA A 110 -15.45 -14.06 -14.65
C ALA A 110 -15.06 -12.66 -14.14
N MET A 111 -16.00 -11.92 -13.57
CA MET A 111 -15.74 -10.61 -12.96
C MET A 111 -14.82 -10.72 -11.72
N GLU A 112 -14.99 -11.75 -10.89
CA GLU A 112 -14.12 -12.00 -9.75
C GLU A 112 -12.67 -12.33 -10.19
N GLN A 113 -12.52 -13.10 -11.27
CA GLN A 113 -11.18 -13.38 -11.83
C GLN A 113 -10.52 -12.12 -12.39
N GLU A 114 -11.28 -11.24 -13.03
CA GLU A 114 -10.78 -9.96 -13.51
C GLU A 114 -10.36 -9.08 -12.35
N PHE A 115 -11.15 -8.99 -11.28
CA PHE A 115 -10.82 -8.26 -10.06
C PHE A 115 -9.51 -8.76 -9.44
N ASP A 116 -9.33 -10.09 -9.33
CA ASP A 116 -8.11 -10.69 -8.80
C ASP A 116 -6.89 -10.31 -9.67
N SER A 117 -7.02 -10.38 -11.01
CA SER A 117 -5.96 -9.99 -11.95
C SER A 117 -5.58 -8.50 -11.82
N LEU A 118 -6.56 -7.62 -11.69
CA LEU A 118 -6.32 -6.18 -11.47
C LEU A 118 -5.61 -5.93 -10.14
N THR A 119 -5.98 -6.67 -9.10
CA THR A 119 -5.36 -6.57 -7.78
C THR A 119 -3.90 -7.01 -7.80
N GLU A 120 -3.56 -8.07 -8.51
CA GLU A 120 -2.17 -8.52 -8.70
C GLU A 120 -1.33 -7.48 -9.44
N LYS A 121 -1.87 -6.89 -10.52
CA LYS A 121 -1.19 -5.82 -11.27
C LYS A 121 -0.96 -4.58 -10.40
N LEU A 122 -1.94 -4.17 -9.60
CA LEU A 122 -1.79 -3.07 -8.66
C LEU A 122 -0.69 -3.35 -7.63
N SER A 123 -0.68 -4.57 -7.06
CA SER A 123 0.36 -4.97 -6.11
C SER A 123 1.75 -4.86 -6.72
N SER A 124 1.92 -5.32 -7.97
CA SER A 124 3.21 -5.22 -8.67
C SER A 124 3.68 -3.78 -8.86
N LEU A 125 2.77 -2.86 -9.22
CA LEU A 125 3.11 -1.43 -9.37
C LEU A 125 3.43 -0.76 -8.02
N VAL A 126 2.77 -1.16 -6.94
CA VAL A 126 3.09 -0.70 -5.58
C VAL A 126 4.47 -1.18 -5.16
N ASP A 127 4.81 -2.44 -5.47
CA ASP A 127 6.14 -3.00 -5.20
C ASP A 127 7.23 -2.26 -6.02
N GLU A 128 6.92 -1.85 -7.25
CA GLU A 128 7.83 -1.05 -8.09
C GLU A 128 8.09 0.34 -7.47
N LEU A 129 7.04 1.04 -6.98
CA LEU A 129 7.21 2.28 -6.22
C LEU A 129 8.07 2.06 -4.97
N GLY A 130 7.81 0.98 -4.24
CA GLY A 130 8.59 0.58 -3.06
C GLY A 130 10.06 0.33 -3.38
N ALA A 131 10.37 -0.29 -4.53
CA ALA A 131 11.73 -0.53 -4.99
C ALA A 131 12.48 0.78 -5.34
N ILE A 132 11.76 1.79 -5.81
CA ILE A 132 12.30 3.16 -5.99
C ILE A 132 12.56 3.83 -4.64
N GLY A 133 11.82 3.46 -3.60
CA GLY A 133 11.83 4.06 -2.26
C GLY A 133 10.70 5.07 -2.04
N VAL A 134 9.65 5.02 -2.85
CA VAL A 134 8.49 5.91 -2.81
C VAL A 134 7.30 5.19 -2.18
N GLU A 135 6.53 5.91 -1.38
CA GLU A 135 5.37 5.37 -0.67
C GLU A 135 4.07 5.82 -1.33
N LEU A 136 3.25 4.87 -1.78
CA LEU A 136 1.89 5.16 -2.23
C LEU A 136 0.98 5.44 -1.03
N LYS A 137 0.27 6.56 -1.03
CA LYS A 137 -0.65 6.96 0.05
C LYS A 137 -2.11 6.84 -0.36
N ASP A 138 -2.45 7.20 -1.59
CA ASP A 138 -3.82 7.10 -2.11
C ASP A 138 -3.80 6.71 -3.59
N PRO A 139 -4.13 5.45 -3.93
CA PRO A 139 -4.12 4.98 -5.30
C PRO A 139 -5.15 5.70 -6.18
N SER A 140 -6.28 6.14 -5.62
CA SER A 140 -7.32 6.82 -6.40
C SER A 140 -6.94 8.22 -6.84
N ARG A 141 -6.04 8.86 -6.08
CA ARG A 141 -5.54 10.21 -6.34
C ARG A 141 -4.14 10.21 -6.95
N GLY A 142 -3.48 9.05 -7.04
CA GLY A 142 -2.08 8.98 -7.39
C GLY A 142 -1.21 9.77 -6.41
N LEU A 143 -1.55 9.72 -5.10
CA LEU A 143 -0.83 10.44 -4.05
C LEU A 143 0.35 9.61 -3.57
N VAL A 144 1.55 10.18 -3.63
CA VAL A 144 2.79 9.52 -3.21
C VAL A 144 3.65 10.43 -2.34
N ASP A 145 4.43 9.80 -1.47
CA ASP A 145 5.39 10.47 -0.61
C ASP A 145 6.81 9.92 -0.85
N PHE A 146 7.78 10.83 -0.89
CA PHE A 146 9.21 10.53 -0.96
C PHE A 146 9.82 10.82 0.40
N PRO A 147 10.30 9.82 1.14
CA PRO A 147 11.01 10.05 2.40
C PRO A 147 12.23 10.95 2.20
N ALA A 148 12.39 11.95 3.05
CA ALA A 148 13.48 12.90 2.98
C ALA A 148 13.95 13.29 4.39
N LEU A 149 15.15 13.86 4.49
CA LEU A 149 15.67 14.39 5.74
C LEU A 149 15.76 15.91 5.66
N PHE A 150 15.23 16.60 6.65
CA PHE A 150 15.37 18.03 6.84
C PHE A 150 15.72 18.34 8.30
N GLU A 151 16.82 19.03 8.53
CA GLU A 151 17.33 19.33 9.89
C GLU A 151 17.43 18.09 10.80
N ASN A 152 17.98 16.98 10.28
CA ASN A 152 18.06 15.68 10.95
C ASN A 152 16.71 15.07 11.37
N ARG A 153 15.61 15.53 10.79
CA ARG A 153 14.27 14.98 11.00
C ARG A 153 13.77 14.37 9.71
N GLU A 154 13.01 13.30 9.84
CA GLU A 154 12.31 12.71 8.72
C GLU A 154 11.10 13.56 8.34
N ILE A 155 11.02 13.89 7.06
CA ILE A 155 9.88 14.55 6.43
C ILE A 155 9.47 13.74 5.19
N LEU A 156 8.32 14.04 4.65
CA LEU A 156 7.79 13.43 3.43
C LEU A 156 7.58 14.53 2.37
N LEU A 157 8.31 14.40 1.26
CA LEU A 157 8.08 15.24 0.08
C LEU A 157 6.87 14.65 -0.63
N CYS A 158 5.80 15.42 -0.72
CA CYS A 158 4.49 14.94 -1.13
C CYS A 158 4.14 15.44 -2.52
N TRP A 159 3.66 14.52 -3.36
CA TRP A 159 3.22 14.82 -4.71
C TRP A 159 1.93 14.06 -5.02
N GLN A 160 1.03 14.72 -5.71
CA GLN A 160 -0.21 14.14 -6.23
C GLN A 160 -0.24 14.21 -7.74
N LEU A 161 -0.76 13.18 -8.40
CA LEU A 161 -0.90 13.13 -9.85
C LEU A 161 -1.63 14.37 -10.38
N GLY A 162 -1.02 15.00 -11.39
CA GLY A 162 -1.46 16.27 -11.98
C GLY A 162 -0.75 17.51 -11.43
N GLU A 163 0.01 17.42 -10.34
CA GLU A 163 0.88 18.50 -9.91
C GLU A 163 2.13 18.57 -10.82
N PRO A 164 2.56 19.77 -11.27
CA PRO A 164 3.64 19.89 -12.25
C PRO A 164 5.01 19.49 -11.70
N SER A 165 5.18 19.46 -10.40
CA SER A 165 6.42 19.08 -9.72
C SER A 165 6.13 18.83 -8.23
N ILE A 166 7.13 18.31 -7.50
CA ILE A 166 7.06 18.21 -6.04
C ILE A 166 7.16 19.63 -5.46
N GLY A 167 6.01 20.14 -5.04
CA GLY A 167 5.84 21.49 -4.49
C GLY A 167 5.58 21.52 -2.98
N TYR A 168 5.34 20.34 -2.36
CA TYR A 168 4.89 20.25 -0.97
C TYR A 168 5.68 19.21 -0.19
N TRP A 169 5.70 19.41 1.12
CA TRP A 169 6.22 18.48 2.10
C TRP A 169 5.35 18.50 3.36
N HIS A 170 5.42 17.46 4.19
CA HIS A 170 4.78 17.41 5.50
C HIS A 170 5.59 16.56 6.48
N GLU A 171 5.33 16.74 7.77
CA GLU A 171 5.84 15.85 8.83
C GLU A 171 5.24 14.46 8.68
N THR A 172 5.91 13.43 9.16
CA THR A 172 5.46 12.04 9.04
C THR A 172 4.05 11.80 9.60
N SER A 173 3.63 12.60 10.59
CA SER A 173 2.29 12.57 11.19
C SER A 173 1.27 13.54 10.55
N GLY A 174 1.71 14.44 9.67
CA GLY A 174 0.88 15.53 9.14
C GLY A 174 -0.05 15.13 8.00
N GLY A 175 0.34 14.16 7.20
CA GLY A 175 -0.39 13.71 6.02
C GLY A 175 -0.71 14.84 5.03
N PHE A 176 -1.66 14.60 4.12
CA PHE A 176 -2.03 15.55 3.06
C PHE A 176 -2.51 16.91 3.59
N ILE A 177 -3.23 16.94 4.71
CA ILE A 177 -3.75 18.18 5.31
C ILE A 177 -2.61 19.04 5.88
N GLY A 178 -1.51 18.40 6.31
CA GLY A 178 -0.35 19.08 6.88
C GLY A 178 0.67 19.59 5.86
N ARG A 179 0.34 19.60 4.55
CA ARG A 179 1.24 20.02 3.47
C ARG A 179 1.70 21.47 3.63
N ARG A 180 3.01 21.69 3.49
CA ARG A 180 3.69 22.97 3.49
C ARG A 180 4.46 23.13 2.18
N SER A 181 4.76 24.36 1.77
CA SER A 181 5.55 24.60 0.55
C SER A 181 6.99 24.13 0.72
N VAL A 182 7.55 23.46 -0.30
CA VAL A 182 8.99 23.13 -0.33
C VAL A 182 9.88 24.38 -0.34
N ALA A 183 9.36 25.55 -0.68
CA ALA A 183 10.11 26.80 -0.58
C ALA A 183 10.57 27.11 0.86
N ASP A 184 9.89 26.53 1.87
CA ASP A 184 10.26 26.70 3.28
C ASP A 184 11.53 25.92 3.65
N ILE A 185 11.84 24.85 2.93
CA ILE A 185 13.02 24.02 3.13
C ILE A 185 14.15 24.30 2.11
N GLU A 186 13.84 24.95 0.98
CA GLU A 186 14.83 25.37 -0.02
C GLU A 186 15.54 26.69 0.38
N ARG A 187 14.96 27.48 1.26
CA ARG A 187 15.57 28.76 1.68
C ARG A 187 16.67 28.47 2.72
N PRO A 188 17.91 28.91 2.49
CA PRO A 188 18.91 28.91 3.54
C PRO A 188 18.38 29.77 4.71
N ARG A 189 18.26 29.20 5.89
CA ARG A 189 18.02 30.03 7.07
C ARG A 189 19.25 30.89 7.29
N LEU A 190 19.12 32.20 7.06
CA LEU A 190 20.11 33.16 7.51
C LEU A 190 20.16 33.05 9.03
N THR A 191 21.13 32.32 9.56
CA THR A 191 21.45 32.36 11.00
C THR A 191 21.86 33.76 11.36
N ARG A 192 21.04 34.44 12.15
CA ARG A 192 21.41 35.68 12.82
C ARG A 192 22.36 35.37 13.98
#